data_8a51d706f597469110207eb88e9dbaa6
#
_entry.id   8a51d706f597469110207eb88e9dbaa6
#
_cell.length_a   1.000
_cell.length_b   1.000
_cell.length_c   1.000
_cell.angle_alpha   90.00
_cell.angle_beta   90.00
_cell.angle_gamma   90.00
#
_symmetry.space_group_name_H-M   'P 1'
#
loop_
_entity.id
_entity.type
_entity.pdbx_description
1 polymer ?
#
loop_
_entity_poly.entity_id
_entity_poly.type
_entity_poly.pdbx_seq_one_letter_code
_entity_poly.pdbx_strand_id
1 'polypeptide(L)'
;MSQDLKKKIREEYVRCAASPAYFMRKYCYIQHPKRGRIQFNLYPFQDKVLTLFQENPYSIVLKSRQLGISTLSAGYSLWMMLFHQDKNILCIATKQETAKNMVTKVKFMYDSLPSWLKEKQKPSEDNKL
;
A
#
# COMPACT_ATOMS: atom_id res chain seq x y z
N MET A 1 15.05 -18.67 14.60
CA MET A 1 14.41 -17.41 14.94
C MET A 1 13.86 -17.52 16.36
N SER A 2 14.20 -16.57 17.24
CA SER A 2 13.74 -16.60 18.63
C SER A 2 12.22 -16.43 18.71
N GLN A 3 11.62 -16.98 19.78
CA GLN A 3 10.18 -16.84 19.98
C GLN A 3 9.77 -15.39 20.20
N ASP A 4 10.66 -14.58 20.83
CA ASP A 4 10.42 -13.16 21.03
C ASP A 4 10.34 -12.41 19.71
N LEU A 5 11.18 -12.75 18.75
CA LEU A 5 11.13 -12.15 17.42
C LEU A 5 9.84 -12.52 16.68
N LYS A 6 9.41 -13.78 16.78
CA LYS A 6 8.14 -14.22 16.18
C LYS A 6 6.95 -13.47 16.78
N LYS A 7 6.97 -13.25 18.10
CA LYS A 7 5.93 -12.50 18.80
C LYS A 7 5.88 -11.06 18.33
N LYS A 8 7.03 -10.40 18.21
CA LYS A 8 7.12 -9.02 17.71
C LYS A 8 6.59 -8.90 16.28
N ILE A 9 6.92 -9.85 15.41
CA ILE A 9 6.43 -9.88 14.04
C ILE A 9 4.91 -10.01 14.01
N ARG A 10 4.33 -10.88 14.83
CA ARG A 10 2.86 -11.02 14.90
C ARG A 10 2.19 -9.74 15.37
N GLU A 11 2.73 -9.09 16.38
CA GLU A 11 2.19 -7.84 16.91
C GLU A 11 2.24 -6.73 15.85
N GLU A 12 3.36 -6.62 15.14
CA GLU A 12 3.50 -5.67 14.04
C GLU A 12 2.52 -5.96 12.91
N TYR A 13 2.37 -7.23 12.55
CA TYR A 13 1.42 -7.63 11.51
C TYR A 13 0.00 -7.22 11.87
N VAL A 14 -0.41 -7.44 13.12
CA VAL A 14 -1.74 -7.06 13.59
C VAL A 14 -1.94 -5.54 13.55
N ARG A 15 -0.93 -4.78 13.95
CA ARG A 15 -0.98 -3.31 13.89
C ARG A 15 -1.12 -2.80 12.46
N CYS A 16 -0.36 -3.37 11.54
CA CYS A 16 -0.45 -3.01 10.13
C CYS A 16 -1.81 -3.37 9.55
N ALA A 17 -2.34 -4.54 9.89
CA ALA A 17 -3.66 -4.98 9.41
C ALA A 17 -4.79 -4.10 9.94
N ALA A 18 -4.65 -3.54 11.12
CA ALA A 18 -5.65 -2.69 11.75
C ALA A 18 -5.65 -1.26 11.19
N SER A 19 -4.51 -0.78 10.69
CA SER A 19 -4.38 0.61 10.24
C SER A 19 -3.54 0.72 8.97
N PRO A 20 -4.16 1.07 7.82
CA PRO A 20 -3.40 1.31 6.60
C PRO A 20 -2.44 2.50 6.75
N ALA A 21 -2.80 3.52 7.52
CA ALA A 21 -1.93 4.67 7.77
C ALA A 21 -0.64 4.25 8.49
N TYR A 22 -0.74 3.41 9.51
CA TYR A 22 0.42 2.89 10.23
C TYR A 22 1.33 2.10 9.30
N PHE A 23 0.74 1.21 8.50
CA PHE A 23 1.47 0.41 7.52
C PHE A 23 2.21 1.28 6.52
N MET A 24 1.54 2.28 5.96
CA MET A 24 2.15 3.16 4.96
C MET A 24 3.29 3.99 5.54
N ARG A 25 3.10 4.58 6.73
CA ARG A 25 4.12 5.41 7.36
C ARG A 25 5.37 4.63 7.73
N LYS A 26 5.21 3.39 8.16
CA LYS A 26 6.32 2.60 8.67
C LYS A 26 7.02 1.76 7.61
N TYR A 27 6.28 1.19 6.69
CA TYR A 27 6.81 0.18 5.78
C TYR A 27 6.75 0.54 4.31
N CYS A 28 5.97 1.53 3.92
CA CYS A 28 5.89 1.92 2.52
C CYS A 28 6.93 2.97 2.17
N TYR A 29 7.55 2.77 1.01
CA TYR A 29 8.52 3.71 0.44
C TYR A 29 8.00 4.19 -0.89
N ILE A 30 8.31 5.44 -1.22
CA ILE A 30 7.98 6.04 -2.50
C ILE A 30 9.26 6.47 -3.20
N GLN A 31 9.20 6.56 -4.52
CA GLN A 31 10.33 7.03 -5.32
C GLN A 31 10.21 8.54 -5.51
N HIS A 32 11.17 9.26 -4.97
CA HIS A 32 11.25 10.71 -5.12
C HIS A 32 12.21 11.05 -6.26
N PRO A 33 11.88 11.99 -7.17
CA PRO A 33 12.73 12.32 -8.30
C PRO A 33 14.15 12.76 -7.94
N LYS A 34 14.32 13.44 -6.79
CA LYS A 34 15.62 13.96 -6.34
C LYS A 34 16.26 13.15 -5.22
N ARG A 35 15.45 12.55 -4.34
CA ARG A 35 15.91 11.87 -3.13
C ARG A 35 15.95 10.36 -3.26
N GLY A 36 15.47 9.82 -4.38
CA GLY A 36 15.36 8.38 -4.56
C GLY A 36 14.27 7.76 -3.70
N ARG A 37 14.61 6.66 -3.03
CA ARG A 37 13.66 5.95 -2.18
C ARG A 37 13.53 6.60 -0.82
N ILE A 38 12.32 7.09 -0.48
CA ILE A 38 12.04 7.71 0.81
C ILE A 38 10.78 7.10 1.45
N GLN A 39 10.70 7.19 2.78
CA GLN A 39 9.50 6.75 3.50
C GLN A 39 8.28 7.58 3.11
N PHE A 40 7.12 6.91 3.07
CA PHE A 40 5.87 7.56 2.75
C PHE A 40 5.30 8.22 4.01
N ASN A 41 5.62 9.49 4.20
CA ASN A 41 5.07 10.29 5.30
C ASN A 41 3.76 10.93 4.85
N LEU A 42 2.66 10.49 5.46
CA LEU A 42 1.33 10.98 5.10
C LEU A 42 1.10 12.39 5.63
N TYR A 43 0.51 13.21 4.80
CA TYR A 43 -0.04 14.51 5.24
C TYR A 43 -1.36 14.30 5.96
N PRO A 44 -1.79 15.25 6.84
CA PRO A 44 -3.06 15.11 7.56
C PRO A 44 -4.28 14.87 6.68
N PHE A 45 -4.36 15.51 5.51
CA PHE A 45 -5.48 15.30 4.60
C PHE A 45 -5.49 13.88 4.00
N GLN A 46 -4.31 13.27 3.83
CA GLN A 46 -4.21 11.90 3.33
C GLN A 46 -4.72 10.90 4.37
N ASP A 47 -4.47 11.14 5.66
CA ASP A 47 -5.07 10.36 6.74
C ASP A 47 -6.59 10.40 6.69
N LYS A 48 -7.16 11.57 6.47
CA LYS A 48 -8.62 11.73 6.35
C LYS A 48 -9.18 10.94 5.16
N VAL A 49 -8.48 10.98 4.03
CA VAL A 49 -8.90 10.21 2.84
C VAL A 49 -8.86 8.71 3.12
N LEU A 50 -7.82 8.21 3.80
CA LEU A 50 -7.74 6.80 4.18
C LEU A 50 -8.89 6.39 5.08
N THR A 51 -9.24 7.22 6.06
CA THR A 51 -10.39 6.96 6.93
C THR A 51 -11.68 6.88 6.13
N LEU A 52 -11.87 7.79 5.17
CA LEU A 52 -13.04 7.76 4.30
C LEU A 52 -13.08 6.48 3.45
N PHE A 53 -11.96 6.02 2.95
CA PHE A 53 -11.88 4.77 2.18
C PHE A 53 -12.30 3.57 3.03
N GLN A 54 -11.88 3.53 4.30
CA GLN A 54 -12.22 2.44 5.20
C GLN A 54 -13.70 2.45 5.62
N GLU A 55 -14.26 3.62 5.86
CA GLU A 55 -15.62 3.78 6.37
C GLU A 55 -16.70 3.74 5.30
N ASN A 56 -16.36 3.98 4.05
CA ASN A 56 -17.30 4.10 2.96
C ASN A 56 -16.94 3.17 1.82
N PRO A 57 -17.90 2.37 1.31
CA PRO A 57 -17.64 1.48 0.18
C PRO A 57 -17.39 2.24 -1.12
N TYR A 58 -17.92 3.45 -1.24
CA TYR A 58 -17.74 4.29 -2.42
C TYR A 58 -17.29 5.67 -2.00
N SER A 59 -16.24 6.17 -2.66
CA SER A 59 -15.68 7.50 -2.37
C SER A 59 -15.29 8.20 -3.66
N ILE A 60 -15.59 9.49 -3.74
CA ILE A 60 -15.16 10.35 -4.83
C ILE A 60 -14.26 11.42 -4.23
N VAL A 61 -13.05 11.55 -4.75
CA VAL A 61 -12.08 12.55 -4.29
C VAL A 61 -11.89 13.59 -5.38
N LEU A 62 -12.34 14.82 -5.10
CA LEU A 62 -12.10 15.96 -5.97
C LEU A 62 -10.82 16.62 -5.52
N LYS A 63 -9.84 16.68 -6.41
CA LYS A 63 -8.49 17.15 -6.06
C LYS A 63 -7.85 17.92 -7.21
N SER A 64 -6.91 18.79 -6.87
CA SER A 64 -5.97 19.33 -7.84
C SER A 64 -4.81 18.34 -8.03
N ARG A 65 -3.99 18.57 -9.06
CA ARG A 65 -2.82 17.72 -9.36
C ARG A 65 -1.79 17.75 -8.23
N GLN A 66 -0.98 16.69 -8.11
CA GLN A 66 0.19 16.62 -7.23
C GLN A 66 -0.12 16.59 -5.72
N LEU A 67 -1.32 16.17 -5.33
CA LEU A 67 -1.65 15.99 -3.91
C LEU A 67 -1.29 14.59 -3.37
N GLY A 68 -0.66 13.76 -4.19
CA GLY A 68 -0.24 12.43 -3.75
C GLY A 68 -1.37 11.43 -3.55
N ILE A 69 -2.56 11.70 -4.09
CA ILE A 69 -3.71 10.79 -3.95
C ILE A 69 -3.49 9.48 -4.73
N SER A 70 -2.86 9.57 -5.90
CA SER A 70 -2.52 8.35 -6.66
C SER A 70 -1.56 7.45 -5.88
N THR A 71 -0.55 8.05 -5.23
CA THR A 71 0.39 7.32 -4.39
C THR A 71 -0.31 6.74 -3.16
N LEU A 72 -1.21 7.51 -2.54
CA LEU A 72 -2.02 7.05 -1.42
C LEU A 72 -2.90 5.86 -1.82
N SER A 73 -3.54 5.95 -2.98
CA SER A 73 -4.38 4.87 -3.50
C SER A 73 -3.57 3.61 -3.79
N ALA A 74 -2.34 3.76 -4.29
CA ALA A 74 -1.42 2.64 -4.50
C ALA A 74 -1.08 1.96 -3.17
N GLY A 75 -0.75 2.73 -2.14
CA GLY A 75 -0.46 2.21 -0.80
C GLY A 75 -1.67 1.52 -0.19
N TYR A 76 -2.85 2.09 -0.33
CA TYR A 76 -4.09 1.48 0.16
C TYR A 76 -4.41 0.17 -0.57
N SER A 77 -4.19 0.14 -1.88
CA SER A 77 -4.37 -1.07 -2.68
C SER A 77 -3.43 -2.19 -2.22
N LEU A 78 -2.17 -1.86 -1.99
CA LEU A 78 -1.20 -2.81 -1.47
C LEU A 78 -1.62 -3.33 -0.09
N TRP A 79 -2.06 -2.44 0.80
CA TRP A 79 -2.54 -2.81 2.12
C TRP A 79 -3.72 -3.79 2.04
N MET A 80 -4.68 -3.52 1.17
CA MET A 80 -5.82 -4.42 0.98
C MET A 80 -5.38 -5.80 0.50
N MET A 81 -4.47 -5.86 -0.46
CA MET A 81 -3.98 -7.14 -1.00
C MET A 81 -3.18 -7.93 0.02
N LEU A 82 -2.41 -7.25 0.89
CA LEU A 82 -1.57 -7.91 1.89
C LEU A 82 -2.35 -8.43 3.09
N PHE A 83 -3.35 -7.68 3.56
CA PHE A 83 -4.01 -7.96 4.83
C PHE A 83 -5.44 -8.44 4.70
N HIS A 84 -5.97 -8.50 3.50
CA HIS A 84 -7.29 -9.06 3.21
C HIS A 84 -7.17 -10.14 2.15
N GLN A 85 -7.85 -11.27 2.39
CA GLN A 85 -7.84 -12.38 1.46
C GLN A 85 -8.83 -12.15 0.31
N ASP A 86 -8.48 -12.70 -0.85
CA ASP A 86 -9.36 -12.74 -2.03
C ASP A 86 -9.84 -11.37 -2.52
N LYS A 87 -8.98 -10.34 -2.38
CA LYS A 87 -9.26 -9.01 -2.91
C LYS A 87 -8.58 -8.81 -4.25
N ASN A 88 -9.39 -8.50 -5.24
CA ASN A 88 -8.94 -8.10 -6.56
C ASN A 88 -9.13 -6.59 -6.71
N ILE A 89 -8.10 -5.91 -7.20
CA ILE A 89 -8.12 -4.47 -7.36
C ILE A 89 -7.97 -4.13 -8.83
N LEU A 90 -8.95 -3.40 -9.35
CA LEU A 90 -8.94 -2.95 -10.74
C LEU A 90 -8.68 -1.45 -10.79
N CYS A 91 -7.64 -1.06 -11.50
CA CYS A 91 -7.32 0.35 -11.74
C CYS A 91 -7.73 0.72 -13.16
N ILE A 92 -8.64 1.68 -13.27
CA ILE A 92 -9.13 2.19 -14.55
C ILE A 92 -8.71 3.65 -14.69
N ALA A 93 -8.09 3.97 -15.81
CA ALA A 93 -7.65 5.33 -16.10
C ALA A 93 -8.01 5.69 -17.55
N THR A 94 -7.93 6.97 -17.89
CA THR A 94 -8.22 7.45 -19.25
C THR A 94 -7.21 6.93 -20.28
N LYS A 95 -5.98 6.62 -19.83
CA LYS A 95 -4.91 6.09 -20.66
C LYS A 95 -4.33 4.84 -20.03
N GLN A 96 -3.97 3.86 -20.84
CA GLN A 96 -3.32 2.64 -20.39
C GLN A 96 -2.01 2.92 -19.65
N GLU A 97 -1.24 3.89 -20.11
CA GLU A 97 0.01 4.29 -19.47
C GLU A 97 -0.20 4.75 -18.02
N THR A 98 -1.25 5.53 -17.76
CA THR A 98 -1.59 5.98 -16.41
C THR A 98 -1.93 4.80 -15.50
N ALA A 99 -2.70 3.84 -16.00
CA ALA A 99 -3.03 2.63 -15.25
C ALA A 99 -1.78 1.79 -14.95
N LYS A 100 -0.88 1.65 -15.92
CA LYS A 100 0.41 0.96 -15.73
C LYS A 100 1.28 1.65 -14.70
N ASN A 101 1.30 2.98 -14.67
CA ASN A 101 2.05 3.75 -13.68
C ASN A 101 1.54 3.48 -12.26
N MET A 102 0.23 3.34 -12.10
CA MET A 102 -0.34 2.98 -10.80
C MET A 102 0.14 1.60 -10.34
N VAL A 103 0.11 0.61 -11.22
CA VAL A 103 0.61 -0.74 -10.92
C VAL A 103 2.10 -0.71 -10.58
N THR A 104 2.88 0.10 -11.30
CA THR A 104 4.32 0.27 -11.03
C THR A 104 4.56 0.83 -9.63
N LYS A 105 3.75 1.80 -9.19
CA LYS A 105 3.84 2.34 -7.82
C LYS A 105 3.57 1.28 -6.76
N VAL A 106 2.55 0.47 -6.95
CA VAL A 106 2.21 -0.63 -6.04
C VAL A 106 3.37 -1.63 -5.98
N LYS A 107 3.92 -1.99 -7.13
CA LYS A 107 5.03 -2.93 -7.23
C LYS A 107 6.29 -2.41 -6.54
N PHE A 108 6.60 -1.12 -6.72
CA PHE A 108 7.73 -0.48 -6.04
C PHE A 108 7.57 -0.55 -4.52
N MET A 109 6.39 -0.24 -4.01
CA MET A 109 6.10 -0.33 -2.58
C MET A 109 6.23 -1.76 -2.07
N TYR A 110 5.71 -2.73 -2.81
CA TYR A 110 5.81 -4.14 -2.46
C TYR A 110 7.27 -4.61 -2.39
N ASP A 111 8.07 -4.25 -3.39
CA ASP A 111 9.48 -4.65 -3.45
C ASP A 111 10.30 -4.04 -2.32
N SER A 112 9.85 -2.92 -1.76
CA SER A 112 10.51 -2.23 -0.65
C SER A 112 10.11 -2.77 0.74
N LEU A 113 9.16 -3.69 0.82
CA LEU A 113 8.69 -4.24 2.09
C LEU A 113 9.73 -5.17 2.70
N PRO A 114 9.75 -5.30 4.04
CA PRO A 114 10.59 -6.29 4.69
C PRO A 114 10.15 -7.72 4.32
N SER A 115 11.11 -8.64 4.34
CA SER A 115 10.88 -10.02 3.91
C SER A 115 9.74 -10.71 4.66
N TRP A 116 9.58 -10.43 5.95
CA TRP A 116 8.55 -11.09 6.75
C TRP A 116 7.12 -10.70 6.33
N LEU A 117 6.93 -9.53 5.71
CA LEU A 117 5.65 -9.15 5.11
C LEU A 117 5.43 -9.83 3.75
N LYS A 118 6.49 -10.03 2.98
CA LYS A 118 6.42 -10.67 1.66
C LYS A 118 6.19 -12.17 1.72
N GLU A 119 6.81 -12.85 2.66
CA GLU A 119 6.79 -14.31 2.75
C GLU A 119 5.38 -14.90 2.90
N LYS A 120 4.51 -14.18 3.60
CA LYS A 120 3.12 -14.62 3.80
C LYS A 120 2.25 -14.46 2.56
N GLN A 121 2.74 -13.74 1.57
CA GLN A 121 1.99 -13.36 0.38
C GLN A 121 2.65 -13.83 -0.91
N LYS A 122 3.47 -14.88 -0.84
CA LYS A 122 4.04 -15.44 -2.07
C LYS A 122 2.88 -15.84 -2.99
N PRO A 123 2.81 -15.27 -4.21
CA PRO A 123 1.81 -15.74 -5.16
C PRO A 123 2.03 -17.23 -5.40
N SER A 124 0.97 -18.00 -5.39
CA SER A 124 1.05 -19.38 -5.83
C SER A 124 1.60 -19.40 -7.25
N GLU A 125 2.33 -20.47 -7.61
CA GLU A 125 2.90 -20.59 -8.96
C GLU A 125 1.86 -20.45 -10.06
N ASP A 126 0.59 -20.64 -9.72
CA ASP A 126 -0.55 -20.52 -10.63
C ASP A 126 -0.93 -19.08 -10.98
N ASN A 127 -0.36 -18.08 -10.29
CA ASN A 127 -0.65 -16.66 -10.51
C ASN A 127 0.43 -15.91 -11.28
N LYS A 128 1.22 -16.63 -12.05
CA LYS A 128 2.18 -15.99 -12.97
C LYS A 128 1.43 -15.46 -14.19
N LEU A 129 1.11 -14.19 -14.14
CA LEU A 129 0.71 -13.46 -15.32
C LEU A 129 1.92 -12.85 -15.98
#